data_187f8acb23b69b5558d61e330b490225
#
_entry.id   187f8acb23b69b5558d61e330b490225
#
_cell.length_a   1.000
_cell.length_b   1.000
_cell.length_c   1.000
_cell.angle_alpha   90.00
_cell.angle_beta   90.00
_cell.angle_gamma   90.00
#
_symmetry.space_group_name_H-M   'P 1'
#
loop_
_entity.id
_entity.type
_entity.pdbx_description
1 polymer ?
#
loop_
_entity_poly.entity_id
_entity_poly.type
_entity_poly.pdbx_seq_one_letter_code
_entity_poly.pdbx_strand_id
1 'polypeptide(L)'
;VAFIQENYPKSPNISIDYAILEKATNVYTIPADIGWSDLGTWASLHEVLPKDEANNSKSIEHLYLEATSNCIIHLPKGKAAVIKGLEDFIIVDDEKVLLIYPKNCEQEIKGVAGTMVQEFGDGYL
;
A
#
# COMPACT_ATOMS: atom_id res chain seq x y z
N VAL A 1 -1.19 14.02 -30.83
CA VAL A 1 -2.23 13.81 -29.78
C VAL A 1 -3.37 12.94 -30.33
N ALA A 2 -3.95 13.28 -31.50
CA ALA A 2 -5.09 12.53 -32.08
C ALA A 2 -4.82 11.04 -32.29
N PHE A 3 -3.62 10.65 -32.78
CA PHE A 3 -3.22 9.26 -32.99
C PHE A 3 -3.23 8.45 -31.66
N ILE A 4 -2.73 9.04 -30.57
CA ILE A 4 -2.72 8.37 -29.25
C ILE A 4 -4.15 8.20 -28.75
N GLN A 5 -4.98 9.22 -28.81
CA GLN A 5 -6.38 9.17 -28.37
C GLN A 5 -7.19 8.12 -29.14
N GLU A 6 -6.92 7.93 -30.42
CA GLU A 6 -7.60 6.95 -31.25
C GLU A 6 -7.11 5.51 -31.02
N ASN A 7 -5.82 5.31 -30.77
CA ASN A 7 -5.22 3.98 -30.77
C ASN A 7 -4.91 3.43 -29.37
N TYR A 8 -4.66 4.28 -28.38
CA TYR A 8 -4.39 3.85 -26.99
C TYR A 8 -5.53 3.00 -26.39
N PRO A 9 -6.81 3.33 -26.57
CA PRO A 9 -7.91 2.51 -26.06
C PRO A 9 -8.01 1.12 -26.71
N LYS A 10 -7.37 0.92 -27.86
CA LYS A 10 -7.32 -0.37 -28.58
C LYS A 10 -6.16 -1.26 -28.11
N SER A 11 -5.25 -0.72 -27.28
CA SER A 11 -4.10 -1.46 -26.77
C SER A 11 -4.55 -2.54 -25.77
N PRO A 12 -3.92 -3.72 -25.77
CA PRO A 12 -4.20 -4.74 -24.75
C PRO A 12 -3.93 -4.20 -23.35
N ASN A 13 -4.82 -4.49 -22.40
CA ASN A 13 -4.59 -4.18 -20.99
C ASN A 13 -3.70 -5.25 -20.35
N ILE A 14 -2.40 -5.15 -20.60
CA ILE A 14 -1.37 -6.07 -20.12
C ILE A 14 -0.11 -5.30 -19.78
N SER A 15 0.56 -5.63 -18.67
CA SER A 15 1.83 -5.00 -18.34
C SER A 15 2.92 -5.34 -19.34
N ILE A 16 3.90 -4.46 -19.48
CA ILE A 16 5.06 -4.66 -20.35
C ILE A 16 5.86 -5.92 -19.97
N ASP A 17 5.85 -6.28 -18.69
CA ASP A 17 6.52 -7.47 -18.17
C ASP A 17 5.94 -8.73 -18.82
N TYR A 18 4.64 -8.93 -18.75
CA TYR A 18 3.94 -10.06 -19.35
C TYR A 18 3.86 -9.99 -20.88
N ALA A 19 3.71 -8.78 -21.43
CA ALA A 19 3.57 -8.62 -22.87
C ALA A 19 4.88 -8.85 -23.62
N ILE A 20 6.01 -8.40 -23.07
CA ILE A 20 7.30 -8.30 -23.75
C ILE A 20 8.41 -8.98 -22.96
N LEU A 21 8.67 -8.59 -21.70
CA LEU A 21 9.89 -8.99 -20.99
C LEU A 21 9.96 -10.49 -20.72
N GLU A 22 8.88 -11.13 -20.33
CA GLU A 22 8.85 -12.59 -20.10
C GLU A 22 9.01 -13.41 -21.40
N LYS A 23 8.69 -12.82 -22.56
CA LYS A 23 8.74 -13.51 -23.86
C LYS A 23 10.03 -13.21 -24.63
N ALA A 24 10.73 -12.15 -24.29
CA ALA A 24 11.94 -11.75 -24.99
C ALA A 24 13.14 -12.56 -24.52
N THR A 25 14.00 -12.97 -25.45
CA THR A 25 15.22 -13.75 -25.17
C THR A 25 16.46 -12.88 -24.98
N ASN A 26 16.34 -11.58 -25.19
CA ASN A 26 17.42 -10.60 -25.14
C ASN A 26 17.25 -9.57 -24.01
N VAL A 27 16.60 -9.96 -22.93
CA VAL A 27 16.48 -9.14 -21.70
C VAL A 27 17.70 -9.36 -20.82
N TYR A 28 18.30 -8.26 -20.37
CA TYR A 28 19.43 -8.27 -19.44
C TYR A 28 19.07 -7.46 -18.22
N THR A 29 19.40 -7.98 -17.04
CA THR A 29 19.18 -7.30 -15.75
C THR A 29 20.52 -6.96 -15.11
N ILE A 30 20.69 -5.71 -14.72
CA ILE A 30 21.85 -5.27 -13.93
C ILE A 30 21.37 -5.05 -12.51
N PRO A 31 21.75 -5.90 -11.54
CA PRO A 31 21.43 -5.67 -10.13
C PRO A 31 22.14 -4.38 -9.67
N ALA A 32 21.36 -3.47 -9.07
CA ALA A 32 21.89 -2.21 -8.57
C ALA A 32 21.17 -1.80 -7.29
N ASP A 33 21.92 -1.33 -6.31
CA ASP A 33 21.39 -0.66 -5.14
C ASP A 33 21.43 0.84 -5.38
N ILE A 34 20.32 1.41 -5.83
CA ILE A 34 20.19 2.83 -6.19
C ILE A 34 19.19 3.55 -5.28
N GLY A 35 18.77 2.90 -4.18
CA GLY A 35 17.78 3.46 -3.26
C GLY A 35 16.38 3.64 -3.87
N TRP A 36 16.05 2.90 -4.95
CA TRP A 36 14.74 2.99 -5.58
C TRP A 36 13.73 2.06 -4.92
N SER A 37 12.54 2.54 -4.69
CA SER A 37 11.37 1.75 -4.27
C SER A 37 10.14 2.21 -5.06
N ASP A 38 9.32 1.28 -5.50
CA ASP A 38 8.05 1.57 -6.19
C ASP A 38 6.96 2.07 -5.22
N LEU A 39 7.16 1.93 -3.93
CA LEU A 39 6.18 2.23 -2.88
C LEU A 39 4.79 1.62 -3.13
N GLY A 40 4.76 0.52 -3.87
CA GLY A 40 3.53 -0.16 -4.27
C GLY A 40 2.87 -0.98 -3.17
N THR A 41 3.52 -1.12 -2.02
CA THR A 41 3.04 -1.90 -0.87
C THR A 41 3.20 -1.13 0.43
N TRP A 42 2.43 -1.49 1.45
CA TRP A 42 2.59 -0.93 2.80
C TRP A 42 3.96 -1.26 3.40
N ALA A 43 4.49 -2.46 3.10
CA ALA A 43 5.81 -2.86 3.55
C ALA A 43 6.90 -1.95 2.97
N SER A 44 6.89 -1.70 1.65
CA SER A 44 7.86 -0.80 1.01
C SER A 44 7.73 0.65 1.49
N LEU A 45 6.50 1.11 1.76
CA LEU A 45 6.27 2.42 2.37
C LEU A 45 6.84 2.49 3.79
N HIS A 46 6.64 1.43 4.59
CA HIS A 46 7.20 1.35 5.94
C HIS A 46 8.73 1.42 5.97
N GLU A 47 9.41 0.84 4.98
CA GLU A 47 10.87 0.89 4.90
C GLU A 47 11.43 2.32 4.80
N VAL A 48 10.75 3.20 4.07
CA VAL A 48 11.21 4.57 3.79
C VAL A 48 10.67 5.62 4.75
N LEU A 49 9.58 5.34 5.48
CA LEU A 49 9.01 6.28 6.44
C LEU A 49 9.86 6.40 7.72
N PRO A 50 9.91 7.58 8.35
CA PRO A 50 10.47 7.73 9.69
C PRO A 50 9.75 6.81 10.70
N LYS A 51 10.54 6.23 11.61
CA LYS A 51 10.05 5.28 12.62
C LYS A 51 10.37 5.76 14.02
N ASP A 52 9.54 5.39 14.99
CA ASP A 52 9.84 5.55 16.40
C ASP A 52 10.77 4.42 16.92
N GLU A 53 11.11 4.45 18.20
CA GLU A 53 12.01 3.47 18.84
C GLU A 53 11.46 2.03 18.81
N ALA A 54 10.13 1.87 18.73
CA ALA A 54 9.46 0.59 18.60
C ALA A 54 9.21 0.19 17.12
N ASN A 55 9.89 0.86 16.17
CA ASN A 55 9.77 0.62 14.73
C ASN A 55 8.38 0.88 14.15
N ASN A 56 7.56 1.75 14.77
CA ASN A 56 6.28 2.16 14.19
C ASN A 56 6.47 3.36 13.26
N SER A 57 5.87 3.34 12.07
CA SER A 57 5.70 4.52 11.22
C SER A 57 4.33 5.14 11.45
N LYS A 58 4.28 6.48 11.57
CA LYS A 58 3.06 7.20 11.93
C LYS A 58 2.88 8.49 11.13
N SER A 59 1.64 8.81 10.78
CA SER A 59 1.30 10.02 10.02
C SER A 59 0.77 11.17 10.88
N ILE A 60 0.51 10.95 12.18
CA ILE A 60 -0.07 11.94 13.09
C ILE A 60 0.75 12.09 14.39
N GLU A 61 0.61 13.26 15.03
CA GLU A 61 1.31 13.59 16.28
C GLU A 61 0.56 13.10 17.53
N HIS A 62 -0.79 13.14 17.52
CA HIS A 62 -1.62 12.78 18.68
C HIS A 62 -1.88 11.28 18.73
N LEU A 63 -0.82 10.52 19.00
CA LEU A 63 -0.86 9.07 19.04
C LEU A 63 -0.26 8.56 20.34
N TYR A 64 -1.07 7.84 21.13
CA TYR A 64 -0.61 7.13 22.33
C TYR A 64 -0.47 5.65 22.03
N LEU A 65 0.76 5.13 22.15
CA LEU A 65 1.10 3.72 21.89
C LEU A 65 1.57 3.06 23.18
N GLU A 66 1.02 1.90 23.51
CA GLU A 66 1.45 1.07 24.62
C GLU A 66 1.61 -0.38 24.15
N ALA A 67 2.79 -0.99 24.38
CA ALA A 67 3.10 -2.35 23.93
C ALA A 67 2.74 -2.56 22.43
N THR A 68 3.08 -1.59 21.58
CA THR A 68 2.76 -1.58 20.15
C THR A 68 4.05 -1.39 19.35
N SER A 69 4.34 -2.31 18.43
CA SER A 69 5.61 -2.33 17.69
C SER A 69 5.44 -2.73 16.23
N ASN A 70 6.38 -2.26 15.40
CA ASN A 70 6.48 -2.60 13.98
C ASN A 70 5.19 -2.38 13.17
N CYS A 71 4.38 -1.38 13.56
CA CYS A 71 3.11 -1.05 12.93
C CYS A 71 3.24 0.12 11.95
N ILE A 72 2.38 0.12 10.94
CA ILE A 72 2.14 1.24 10.04
C ILE A 72 0.83 1.90 10.49
N ILE A 73 0.88 3.17 10.89
CA ILE A 73 -0.27 3.88 11.45
C ILE A 73 -0.51 5.15 10.64
N HIS A 74 -1.53 5.11 9.80
CA HIS A 74 -1.94 6.25 8.96
C HIS A 74 -3.35 6.68 9.32
N LEU A 75 -3.47 7.89 9.86
CA LEU A 75 -4.74 8.45 10.32
C LEU A 75 -4.91 9.88 9.77
N PRO A 76 -6.14 10.37 9.59
CA PRO A 76 -6.41 11.73 9.14
C PRO A 76 -5.85 12.78 10.12
N LYS A 77 -5.45 13.94 9.58
CA LYS A 77 -5.01 15.07 10.40
C LYS A 77 -6.10 15.50 11.39
N GLY A 78 -5.69 15.83 12.61
CA GLY A 78 -6.60 16.27 13.68
C GLY A 78 -7.27 15.14 14.44
N LYS A 79 -7.05 13.89 14.05
CA LYS A 79 -7.50 12.71 14.81
C LYS A 79 -6.48 12.36 15.89
N ALA A 80 -6.97 11.89 17.04
CA ALA A 80 -6.15 11.27 18.07
C ALA A 80 -6.47 9.76 18.11
N ALA A 81 -5.47 8.94 18.42
CA ALA A 81 -5.68 7.51 18.60
C ALA A 81 -4.91 6.95 19.79
N VAL A 82 -5.47 5.91 20.39
CA VAL A 82 -4.86 5.12 21.46
C VAL A 82 -4.81 3.67 20.98
N ILE A 83 -3.61 3.10 20.91
CA ILE A 83 -3.39 1.74 20.43
C ILE A 83 -2.54 0.99 21.45
N LYS A 84 -3.00 -0.19 21.85
CA LYS A 84 -2.30 -1.05 22.81
C LYS A 84 -2.22 -2.48 22.33
N GLY A 85 -1.02 -3.06 22.42
CA GLY A 85 -0.80 -4.50 22.25
C GLY A 85 -0.85 -5.00 20.81
N LEU A 86 -0.60 -4.15 19.81
CA LEU A 86 -0.51 -4.55 18.41
C LEU A 86 0.94 -4.66 17.96
N GLU A 87 1.25 -5.72 17.24
CA GLU A 87 2.54 -5.97 16.62
C GLU A 87 2.34 -6.43 15.17
N ASP A 88 3.11 -5.85 14.23
CA ASP A 88 3.05 -6.19 12.81
C ASP A 88 1.69 -5.89 12.14
N PHE A 89 1.08 -4.76 12.44
CA PHE A 89 -0.19 -4.35 11.85
C PHE A 89 -0.08 -3.13 10.93
N ILE A 90 -0.95 -3.11 9.94
CA ILE A 90 -1.31 -1.96 9.12
C ILE A 90 -2.60 -1.39 9.70
N ILE A 91 -2.58 -0.12 10.11
CA ILE A 91 -3.70 0.60 10.69
C ILE A 91 -3.90 1.86 9.86
N VAL A 92 -4.94 1.88 9.07
CA VAL A 92 -5.26 2.99 8.15
C VAL A 92 -6.70 3.41 8.38
N ASP A 93 -6.89 4.68 8.63
CA ASP A 93 -8.20 5.30 8.73
C ASP A 93 -8.33 6.33 7.60
N ASP A 94 -9.26 6.12 6.69
CA ASP A 94 -9.58 7.01 5.59
C ASP A 94 -11.05 7.45 5.71
N GLU A 95 -11.31 8.41 6.59
CA GLU A 95 -12.61 9.05 6.87
C GLU A 95 -13.83 8.08 6.94
N LYS A 96 -13.96 7.18 5.97
CA LYS A 96 -15.09 6.26 5.83
C LYS A 96 -14.79 4.83 6.29
N VAL A 97 -13.53 4.41 6.20
CA VAL A 97 -13.12 3.03 6.47
C VAL A 97 -11.91 3.02 7.40
N LEU A 98 -12.02 2.27 8.47
CA LEU A 98 -10.88 1.91 9.33
C LEU A 98 -10.42 0.50 8.96
N LEU A 99 -9.20 0.41 8.45
CA LEU A 99 -8.51 -0.85 8.19
C LEU A 99 -7.54 -1.16 9.34
N ILE A 100 -7.67 -2.34 9.95
CA ILE A 100 -6.68 -2.92 10.86
C ILE A 100 -6.35 -4.30 10.34
N TYR A 101 -5.14 -4.48 9.81
CA TYR A 101 -4.79 -5.69 9.06
C TYR A 101 -3.35 -6.14 9.36
N PRO A 102 -3.08 -7.45 9.49
CA PRO A 102 -1.71 -7.94 9.68
C PRO A 102 -0.83 -7.61 8.46
N LYS A 103 0.41 -7.15 8.68
CA LYS A 103 1.35 -6.80 7.61
C LYS A 103 1.66 -7.98 6.69
N ASN A 104 1.79 -9.19 7.24
CA ASN A 104 2.06 -10.40 6.46
C ASN A 104 0.92 -10.82 5.53
N CYS A 105 -0.28 -10.23 5.68
CA CYS A 105 -1.45 -10.48 4.84
C CYS A 105 -1.77 -9.31 3.88
N GLU A 106 -0.87 -8.34 3.71
CA GLU A 106 -1.15 -7.11 2.94
C GLU A 106 -1.65 -7.37 1.51
N GLN A 107 -1.21 -8.47 0.87
CA GLN A 107 -1.64 -8.82 -0.49
C GLN A 107 -3.15 -9.16 -0.57
N GLU A 108 -3.74 -9.55 0.53
CA GLU A 108 -5.17 -9.88 0.61
C GLU A 108 -6.06 -8.63 0.64
N ILE A 109 -5.51 -7.45 1.01
CA ILE A 109 -6.26 -6.19 1.15
C ILE A 109 -6.99 -5.83 -0.15
N LYS A 110 -6.38 -6.10 -1.32
CA LYS A 110 -7.04 -5.87 -2.62
C LYS A 110 -8.31 -6.70 -2.78
N GLY A 111 -8.32 -7.94 -2.29
CA GLY A 111 -9.49 -8.80 -2.30
C GLY A 111 -10.57 -8.31 -1.32
N VAL A 112 -10.15 -7.85 -0.14
CA VAL A 112 -11.05 -7.30 0.88
C VAL A 112 -11.82 -6.08 0.35
N ALA A 113 -11.17 -5.19 -0.40
CA ALA A 113 -11.84 -4.05 -1.03
C ALA A 113 -13.00 -4.49 -1.92
N GLY A 114 -12.82 -5.55 -2.73
CA GLY A 114 -13.90 -6.13 -3.54
C GLY A 114 -15.06 -6.68 -2.70
N THR A 115 -14.76 -7.33 -1.58
CA THR A 115 -15.78 -7.84 -0.65
C THR A 115 -16.56 -6.69 0.01
N MET A 116 -15.87 -5.62 0.41
CA MET A 116 -16.49 -4.42 0.99
C MET A 116 -17.55 -3.82 0.04
N VAL A 117 -17.23 -3.72 -1.27
CA VAL A 117 -18.19 -3.24 -2.27
C VAL A 117 -19.42 -4.13 -2.36
N GLN A 118 -19.23 -5.44 -2.34
CA GLN A 118 -20.33 -6.40 -2.43
C GLN A 118 -21.25 -6.33 -1.21
N GLU A 119 -20.71 -6.16 -0.01
CA GLU A 119 -21.48 -6.15 1.23
C GLU A 119 -22.07 -4.78 1.56
N PHE A 120 -21.34 -3.68 1.30
CA PHE A 120 -21.70 -2.34 1.77
C PHE A 120 -21.91 -1.32 0.65
N GLY A 121 -21.65 -1.69 -0.61
CA GLY A 121 -21.78 -0.83 -1.79
C GLY A 121 -20.54 0.05 -2.04
N ASP A 122 -20.56 0.78 -3.17
CA ASP A 122 -19.40 1.55 -3.69
C ASP A 122 -19.03 2.78 -2.85
N GLY A 123 -19.82 3.11 -1.84
CA GLY A 123 -19.62 4.31 -1.01
C GLY A 123 -18.39 4.27 -0.09
N TYR A 124 -17.70 3.11 -0.01
CA TYR A 124 -16.58 2.85 0.89
C TYR A 124 -15.25 2.56 0.16
N LEU A 125 -15.19 2.90 -1.12
CA LEU A 125 -13.97 2.86 -1.93
C LEU A 125 -13.53 4.25 -2.33
#